data_a92da1cc76eb1785913a9eea30b4e7d0
#
_entry.id   a92da1cc76eb1785913a9eea30b4e7d0
#
_cell.length_a   1.000
_cell.length_b   1.000
_cell.length_c   1.000
_cell.angle_alpha   90.00
_cell.angle_beta   90.00
_cell.angle_gamma   90.00
#
_symmetry.space_group_name_H-M   'P 1'
#
loop_
_entity.id
_entity.type
_entity.pdbx_description
1 polymer ?
#
loop_
_entity_poly.entity_id
_entity_poly.type
_entity_poly.pdbx_seq_one_letter_code
_entity_poly.pdbx_strand_id
1 'polypeptide(L)'
;MNKVILMGRLTRDPEVRYSQGENSTAIARYTLAVDRRFRRNNDGEQTADFIGCVAFGRSAEFAEKYFRQGLKVIVTGRIQTGSYTNKEGQKVYTTDVVVEDQEFAES
;
A
#
# COMPACT_ATOMS: atom_id res chain seq x y z
N MET A 1 -2.07 13.16 15.93
CA MET A 1 -2.46 13.11 14.51
C MET A 1 -1.65 12.06 13.78
N ASN A 2 -2.29 11.24 12.97
CA ASN A 2 -1.62 10.17 12.22
C ASN A 2 -2.10 10.29 10.76
N LYS A 3 -1.31 10.95 9.94
CA LYS A 3 -1.68 11.26 8.57
C LYS A 3 -0.47 11.11 7.66
N VAL A 4 -0.67 10.40 6.56
CA VAL A 4 0.39 10.14 5.57
C VAL A 4 -0.16 10.46 4.19
N ILE A 5 0.64 11.12 3.37
CA ILE A 5 0.33 11.36 1.96
C ILE A 5 1.53 10.86 1.17
N LEU A 6 1.30 9.89 0.28
CA LEU A 6 2.35 9.26 -0.50
C LEU A 6 2.01 9.30 -1.98
N MET A 7 3.01 9.54 -2.80
CA MET A 7 2.90 9.41 -4.25
C MET A 7 3.91 8.39 -4.71
N GLY A 8 3.46 7.38 -5.43
CA GLY A 8 4.34 6.32 -5.90
C GLY A 8 3.68 5.47 -6.95
N ARG A 9 4.44 4.48 -7.46
CA ARG A 9 3.94 3.55 -8.47
C ARG A 9 3.69 2.19 -7.85
N LEU A 10 2.62 1.54 -8.27
CA LEU A 10 2.35 0.18 -7.83
C LEU A 10 3.46 -0.75 -8.34
N THR A 11 3.97 -1.59 -7.46
CA THR A 11 5.02 -2.56 -7.81
C THR A 11 4.44 -3.78 -8.52
N ARG A 12 3.15 -4.03 -8.33
CA ARG A 12 2.39 -5.10 -8.98
C ARG A 12 0.91 -4.78 -8.90
N ASP A 13 0.09 -5.58 -9.55
CA ASP A 13 -1.36 -5.42 -9.47
C ASP A 13 -1.83 -5.61 -8.02
N PRO A 14 -2.88 -4.91 -7.59
CA PRO A 14 -3.42 -5.10 -6.24
C PRO A 14 -3.90 -6.53 -6.03
N GLU A 15 -3.65 -7.04 -4.84
CA GLU A 15 -4.21 -8.32 -4.40
C GLU A 15 -5.50 -8.03 -3.65
N VAL A 16 -6.63 -8.54 -4.17
CA VAL A 16 -7.95 -8.24 -3.63
C VAL A 16 -8.60 -9.47 -3.06
N ARG A 17 -9.13 -9.35 -1.87
CA ARG A 17 -9.88 -10.41 -1.19
C ARG A 17 -11.19 -9.83 -0.68
N TYR A 18 -12.15 -10.71 -0.50
CA TYR A 18 -13.45 -10.33 0.04
C TYR A 18 -13.65 -11.05 1.36
N SER A 19 -14.05 -10.31 2.40
CA SER A 19 -14.36 -10.93 3.68
C SER A 19 -15.60 -11.80 3.53
N GLN A 20 -15.65 -12.90 4.31
CA GLN A 20 -16.81 -13.79 4.29
C GLN A 20 -17.84 -13.30 5.29
N GLY A 21 -19.13 -13.43 4.92
CA GLY A 21 -20.23 -13.04 5.78
C GLY A 21 -21.32 -12.31 5.01
N GLU A 22 -22.36 -11.91 5.72
CA GLU A 22 -23.50 -11.23 5.11
C GLU A 22 -23.14 -9.88 4.49
N ASN A 23 -22.13 -9.22 5.06
CA ASN A 23 -21.64 -7.96 4.54
C ASN A 23 -20.19 -8.13 4.11
N SER A 24 -19.99 -8.78 2.96
CA SER A 24 -18.63 -8.97 2.48
C SER A 24 -18.02 -7.62 2.12
N THR A 25 -16.81 -7.39 2.61
CA THR A 25 -16.05 -6.16 2.37
C THR A 25 -14.82 -6.49 1.55
N ALA A 26 -14.62 -5.74 0.48
CA ALA A 26 -13.41 -5.87 -0.32
C ALA A 26 -12.21 -5.35 0.46
N ILE A 27 -11.09 -6.06 0.37
CA ILE A 27 -9.83 -5.65 0.97
C ILE A 27 -8.77 -5.75 -0.13
N ALA A 28 -8.16 -4.63 -0.46
CA ALA A 28 -7.10 -4.59 -1.47
C ALA A 28 -5.76 -4.28 -0.80
N ARG A 29 -4.75 -5.03 -1.17
CA ARG A 29 -3.38 -4.79 -0.70
C ARG A 29 -2.50 -4.52 -1.91
N TYR A 30 -1.71 -3.48 -1.83
CA TYR A 30 -0.73 -3.16 -2.86
C TYR A 30 0.47 -2.48 -2.23
N THR A 31 1.58 -2.49 -2.95
CA THR A 31 2.82 -1.85 -2.49
C THR A 31 3.16 -0.73 -3.44
N LEU A 32 3.47 0.43 -2.88
CA LEU A 32 3.93 1.58 -3.64
C LEU A 32 5.43 1.72 -3.54
N ALA A 33 6.07 1.98 -4.67
CA ALA A 33 7.46 2.41 -4.72
C ALA A 33 7.46 3.93 -4.68
N VAL A 34 7.87 4.48 -3.55
CA VAL A 34 7.89 5.92 -3.32
C VAL A 34 9.33 6.40 -3.42
N ASP A 35 9.60 7.27 -4.40
CA ASP A 35 10.95 7.75 -4.63
C ASP A 35 11.43 8.60 -3.45
N ARG A 36 12.68 8.39 -3.06
CA ARG A 36 13.31 9.22 -2.05
C ARG A 36 13.67 10.56 -2.68
N ARG A 37 13.43 11.62 -1.92
CA ARG A 37 13.63 12.99 -2.39
C ARG A 37 15.10 13.29 -2.69
N PHE A 38 16.01 12.79 -1.87
CA PHE A 38 17.43 13.00 -2.06
C PHE A 38 18.06 11.67 -2.44
N ARG A 39 18.53 11.58 -3.69
CA ARG A 39 19.23 10.41 -4.19
C ARG A 39 20.72 10.72 -4.17
N ARG A 40 21.49 9.82 -3.57
CA ARG A 40 22.93 9.89 -3.70
C ARG A 40 23.32 9.02 -4.88
N ASN A 41 24.33 9.47 -5.63
CA ASN A 41 24.87 8.72 -6.77
C ASN A 41 25.82 7.62 -6.30
N ASN A 42 25.40 6.83 -5.31
CA ASN A 42 26.17 5.70 -4.84
C ASN A 42 25.54 4.43 -5.36
N ASP A 43 26.33 3.64 -6.05
CA ASP A 43 25.90 2.36 -6.57
C ASP A 43 25.42 1.48 -5.42
N GLY A 44 24.24 0.88 -5.57
CA GLY A 44 23.69 -0.03 -4.59
C GLY A 44 22.84 0.61 -3.51
N GLU A 45 22.70 1.92 -3.48
CA GLU A 45 21.77 2.56 -2.54
C GLU A 45 20.35 2.44 -3.03
N GLN A 46 19.45 2.20 -2.10
CA GLN A 46 18.02 2.16 -2.38
C GLN A 46 17.52 3.57 -2.71
N THR A 47 16.87 3.72 -3.86
CA THR A 47 16.35 5.02 -4.30
C THR A 47 14.86 5.18 -4.05
N ALA A 48 14.19 4.14 -3.61
CA ALA A 48 12.77 4.17 -3.32
C ALA A 48 12.47 3.40 -2.04
N ASP A 49 11.41 3.80 -1.38
CA ASP A 49 10.87 3.06 -0.25
C ASP A 49 9.63 2.30 -0.71
N PHE A 50 9.55 1.04 -0.32
CA PHE A 50 8.42 0.18 -0.68
C PHE A 50 7.47 0.13 0.49
N ILE A 51 6.27 0.67 0.28
CA ILE A 51 5.33 0.89 1.37
C ILE A 51 4.05 0.13 1.08
N GLY A 52 3.70 -0.78 2.00
CA GLY A 52 2.48 -1.55 1.91
C GLY A 52 1.27 -0.70 2.24
N CYS A 53 0.24 -0.81 1.41
CA CYS A 53 -1.01 -0.10 1.59
C CYS A 53 -2.14 -1.10 1.63
N VAL A 54 -3.14 -0.83 2.47
CA VAL A 54 -4.35 -1.65 2.55
C VAL A 54 -5.56 -0.74 2.43
N ALA A 55 -6.44 -1.08 1.50
CA ALA A 55 -7.68 -0.35 1.25
C ALA A 55 -8.86 -1.25 1.54
N PHE A 56 -9.95 -0.66 2.01
CA PHE A 56 -11.16 -1.39 2.37
C PHE A 56 -12.38 -0.82 1.62
N GLY A 57 -13.36 -1.67 1.38
CA GLY A 57 -14.64 -1.24 0.82
C GLY A 57 -14.52 -0.63 -0.55
N ARG A 58 -15.07 0.56 -0.73
CA ARG A 58 -15.07 1.25 -2.03
C ARG A 58 -13.69 1.55 -2.55
N SER A 59 -12.78 1.90 -1.65
CA SER A 59 -11.37 2.14 -2.06
C SER A 59 -10.73 0.88 -2.60
N ALA A 60 -11.04 -0.28 -1.99
CA ALA A 60 -10.54 -1.57 -2.47
C ALA A 60 -11.12 -1.92 -3.83
N GLU A 61 -12.42 -1.71 -4.01
CA GLU A 61 -13.07 -1.97 -5.29
C GLU A 61 -12.53 -1.08 -6.39
N PHE A 62 -12.28 0.19 -6.08
CA PHE A 62 -11.68 1.13 -7.01
C PHE A 62 -10.28 0.67 -7.42
N ALA A 63 -9.47 0.25 -6.45
CA ALA A 63 -8.13 -0.24 -6.74
C ALA A 63 -8.17 -1.50 -7.61
N GLU A 64 -9.08 -2.43 -7.31
CA GLU A 64 -9.25 -3.64 -8.11
C GLU A 64 -9.55 -3.30 -9.57
N LYS A 65 -10.41 -2.33 -9.78
CA LYS A 65 -10.89 -1.99 -11.10
C LYS A 65 -9.88 -1.19 -11.92
N TYR A 66 -9.18 -0.27 -11.28
CA TYR A 66 -8.40 0.74 -12.01
C TYR A 66 -6.89 0.69 -11.76
N PHE A 67 -6.44 0.13 -10.66
CA PHE A 67 -5.01 0.12 -10.34
C PHE A 67 -4.32 -1.08 -10.96
N ARG A 68 -3.15 -0.82 -11.56
CA ARG A 68 -2.33 -1.88 -12.16
C ARG A 68 -0.86 -1.59 -11.90
N GLN A 69 -0.04 -2.60 -12.05
CA GLN A 69 1.41 -2.47 -11.92
C GLN A 69 1.93 -1.31 -12.74
N GLY A 70 2.75 -0.47 -12.12
CA GLY A 70 3.39 0.67 -12.79
C GLY A 70 2.59 1.96 -12.77
N LEU A 71 1.32 1.91 -12.40
CA LEU A 71 0.49 3.10 -12.33
C LEU A 71 0.92 3.99 -11.18
N LYS A 72 1.01 5.29 -11.44
CA LYS A 72 1.39 6.27 -10.43
C LYS A 72 0.13 6.82 -9.77
N VAL A 73 0.11 6.75 -8.45
CA VAL A 73 -1.07 7.13 -7.66
C VAL A 73 -0.65 7.97 -6.45
N ILE A 74 -1.62 8.69 -5.90
CA ILE A 74 -1.46 9.40 -4.63
C ILE A 74 -2.38 8.73 -3.63
N VAL A 75 -1.81 8.36 -2.48
CA VAL A 75 -2.55 7.72 -1.39
C VAL A 75 -2.49 8.61 -0.17
N THR A 76 -3.64 8.85 0.44
CA THR A 76 -3.75 9.53 1.72
C THR A 76 -4.30 8.52 2.73
N GLY A 77 -3.68 8.44 3.89
CA GLY A 77 -4.11 7.50 4.89
C GLY A 77 -3.39 7.69 6.22
N ARG A 78 -3.37 6.64 7.00
CA ARG A 78 -2.71 6.63 8.31
C ARG A 78 -1.82 5.40 8.44
N ILE A 79 -0.79 5.53 9.25
CA ILE A 79 0.10 4.40 9.54
C ILE A 79 -0.56 3.51 10.58
N GLN A 80 -0.55 2.22 10.33
CA GLN A 80 -1.01 1.23 11.30
C GLN A 80 0.05 0.15 11.45
N THR A 81 0.43 -0.11 12.68
CA THR A 81 1.38 -1.17 12.99
C THR A 81 0.64 -2.39 13.50
N GLY A 82 1.24 -3.54 13.32
CA GLY A 82 0.69 -4.79 13.81
C GLY A 82 1.80 -5.80 14.00
N SER A 83 1.42 -7.02 14.32
CA SER A 83 2.37 -8.11 14.45
C SER A 83 1.66 -9.45 14.27
N TYR A 84 2.44 -10.44 13.87
CA TYR A 84 1.96 -11.83 13.83
C TYR A 84 3.13 -12.75 14.19
N THR A 85 2.80 -13.98 14.54
CA THR A 85 3.82 -14.98 14.85
C THR A 85 3.96 -15.90 13.64
N ASN A 86 5.20 -16.03 13.13
CA ASN A 86 5.45 -16.87 11.97
C ASN A 86 5.51 -18.36 12.37
N LYS A 87 5.75 -19.23 11.38
CA LYS A 87 5.79 -20.66 11.60
C LYS A 87 6.92 -21.11 12.53
N GLU A 88 7.95 -20.29 12.65
CA GLU A 88 9.10 -20.58 13.49
C GLU A 88 8.91 -20.07 14.93
N GLY A 89 7.75 -19.49 15.24
CA GLY A 89 7.45 -18.95 16.55
C GLY A 89 8.01 -17.56 16.79
N GLN A 90 8.54 -16.91 15.75
CA GLN A 90 9.09 -15.57 15.88
C GLN A 90 8.01 -14.52 15.63
N LYS A 91 8.06 -13.46 16.41
CA LYS A 91 7.12 -12.35 16.24
C LYS A 91 7.61 -11.44 15.12
N VAL A 92 6.74 -11.22 14.15
CA VAL A 92 7.03 -10.36 13.00
C VAL A 92 6.18 -9.10 13.11
N TYR A 93 6.83 -7.94 13.03
CA TYR A 93 6.14 -6.66 13.12
C TYR A 93 5.83 -6.14 11.72
N THR A 94 4.66 -5.54 11.59
CA THR A 94 4.21 -4.98 10.31
C THR A 94 3.93 -3.50 10.44
N THR A 95 4.10 -2.77 9.33
CA THR A 95 3.78 -1.36 9.23
C THR A 95 3.12 -1.14 7.88
N ASP A 96 1.87 -0.71 7.89
CA ASP A 96 1.10 -0.49 6.67
C ASP A 96 0.46 0.89 6.70
N VAL A 97 0.11 1.39 5.52
CA VAL A 97 -0.72 2.58 5.40
C VAL A 97 -2.15 2.10 5.14
N VAL A 98 -3.06 2.47 6.03
CA VAL A 98 -4.48 2.22 5.83
C VAL A 98 -5.02 3.37 4.99
N VAL A 99 -5.51 3.04 3.81
CA VAL A 99 -5.90 4.03 2.81
C VAL A 99 -7.22 4.69 3.19
N GLU A 100 -7.23 6.01 3.20
CA GLU A 100 -8.44 6.81 3.40
C GLU A 100 -8.91 7.41 2.08
N ASP A 101 -7.98 7.73 1.18
CA ASP A 101 -8.27 8.28 -0.12
C ASP A 101 -7.16 7.89 -1.09
N GLN A 102 -7.51 7.79 -2.37
CA GLN A 102 -6.53 7.46 -3.40
C GLN A 102 -6.93 8.12 -4.71
N GLU A 103 -5.93 8.61 -5.44
CA GLU A 103 -6.13 9.35 -6.67
C GLU A 103 -5.08 8.96 -7.71
N PHE A 104 -5.42 9.14 -8.98
CA PHE A 104 -4.43 8.98 -10.05
C PHE A 104 -3.47 10.17 -10.02
N ALA A 105 -2.17 9.89 -10.11
CA ALA A 105 -1.15 10.92 -10.19
C ALA A 105 -0.70 11.18 -11.63
N GLU A 106 -1.19 10.39 -12.57
CA GLU A 106 -0.95 10.57 -14.00
C GLU A 106 -2.16 10.09 -14.77
N SER A 107 -2.41 10.73 -15.90
CA SER A 107 -3.53 10.37 -16.76
C SER A 107 -3.11 9.34 -17.80
#